data_bac344deb6eab6c9be79e05a8120f9d5
#
_entry.id   bac344deb6eab6c9be79e05a8120f9d5
#
_cell.length_a   1.000
_cell.length_b   1.000
_cell.length_c   1.000
_cell.angle_alpha   90.00
_cell.angle_beta   90.00
_cell.angle_gamma   90.00
#
_symmetry.space_group_name_H-M   'P 1'
#
loop_
_entity.id
_entity.type
_entity.pdbx_description
1 polymer ?
#
loop_
_entity_poly.entity_id
_entity_poly.type
_entity_poly.pdbx_seq_one_letter_code
_entity_poly.pdbx_strand_id
1 'polypeptide(L)'
;MDKFIKGMDVSSLPEEAALGARFYDEGKEGDALEILKKYGANSLRIRLWNDPYSEDGKPYSAGTNDFTKLVALASAGKKLGYNYLLDLHYSDFWADPGKQFPPKEWAYADADTLEKNVYDYTKDVLLKLKRLDLLPEMVQVGNEITNGLMWPHGKWDNVDNIARFISAGIRAVREVSPDSRVMLHLDCGGNNARCREWFDAYVQRGEDFDVIG
;
A
#
# COMPACT_ATOMS: atom_id res chain seq x y z
N MET A 1 2.77 1.92 26.17
CA MET A 1 2.33 3.08 25.38
C MET A 1 2.84 2.88 23.95
N ASP A 2 1.95 2.84 23.00
CA ASP A 2 2.34 2.77 21.59
C ASP A 2 3.17 4.00 21.23
N LYS A 3 4.31 3.76 20.61
CA LYS A 3 5.20 4.83 20.23
C LYS A 3 4.56 5.62 19.09
N PHE A 4 4.52 6.95 19.19
CA PHE A 4 4.01 7.80 18.10
C PHE A 4 4.73 7.49 16.79
N ILE A 5 3.97 7.19 15.72
CA ILE A 5 4.53 6.85 14.40
C ILE A 5 4.96 8.14 13.70
N LYS A 6 6.25 8.20 13.36
CA LYS A 6 6.86 9.22 12.51
C LYS A 6 7.27 8.55 11.21
N GLY A 7 6.31 8.44 10.29
CA GLY A 7 6.47 7.70 9.03
C GLY A 7 6.93 8.59 7.88
N MET A 8 7.67 7.99 6.95
CA MET A 8 8.09 8.59 5.69
C MET A 8 7.78 7.64 4.54
N ASP A 9 7.16 8.16 3.46
CA ASP A 9 7.06 7.42 2.22
C ASP A 9 8.41 7.46 1.49
N VAL A 10 8.98 6.29 1.26
CA VAL A 10 10.31 6.13 0.65
C VAL A 10 10.26 5.31 -0.64
N SER A 11 9.08 5.11 -1.17
CA SER A 11 8.83 4.18 -2.27
C SER A 11 9.58 4.51 -3.55
N SER A 12 9.85 5.80 -3.84
CA SER A 12 10.63 6.25 -5.01
C SER A 12 12.14 6.28 -4.79
N LEU A 13 12.59 6.16 -3.54
CA LEU A 13 14.00 6.32 -3.17
C LEU A 13 14.99 5.46 -4.00
N PRO A 14 14.72 4.18 -4.32
CA PRO A 14 15.64 3.39 -5.15
C PRO A 14 15.79 3.94 -6.57
N GLU A 15 14.71 4.45 -7.16
CA GLU A 15 14.74 5.04 -8.52
C GLU A 15 15.44 6.39 -8.51
N GLU A 16 15.18 7.24 -7.51
CA GLU A 16 15.86 8.53 -7.33
C GLU A 16 17.36 8.35 -7.17
N ALA A 17 17.79 7.39 -6.33
CA ALA A 17 19.21 7.06 -6.17
C ALA A 17 19.84 6.54 -7.47
N ALA A 18 19.14 5.71 -8.24
CA ALA A 18 19.60 5.22 -9.56
C ALA A 18 19.75 6.36 -10.57
N LEU A 19 18.92 7.41 -10.47
CA LEU A 19 19.00 8.62 -11.28
C LEU A 19 20.07 9.62 -10.78
N GLY A 20 20.81 9.29 -9.73
CA GLY A 20 21.92 10.08 -9.23
C GLY A 20 21.57 11.04 -8.09
N ALA A 21 20.39 10.93 -7.48
CA ALA A 21 20.06 11.70 -6.27
C ALA A 21 21.07 11.41 -5.15
N ARG A 22 21.44 12.45 -4.41
CA ARG A 22 22.34 12.40 -3.25
C ARG A 22 21.64 13.07 -2.08
N PHE A 23 21.85 12.50 -0.89
CA PHE A 23 21.24 13.00 0.34
C PHE A 23 22.34 13.54 1.27
N TYR A 24 22.06 14.65 1.93
CA TYR A 24 23.05 15.34 2.76
C TYR A 24 22.46 15.66 4.12
N ASP A 25 23.31 15.53 5.15
CA ASP A 25 23.04 15.99 6.51
C ASP A 25 24.21 16.82 7.00
N GLU A 26 23.96 18.07 7.42
CA GLU A 26 24.98 19.03 7.85
C GLU A 26 26.15 19.17 6.84
N GLY A 27 25.83 19.12 5.55
CA GLY A 27 26.80 19.23 4.45
C GLY A 27 27.60 17.96 4.15
N LYS A 28 27.30 16.85 4.80
CA LYS A 28 27.92 15.53 4.53
C LYS A 28 26.93 14.64 3.79
N GLU A 29 27.40 13.99 2.74
CA GLU A 29 26.63 12.97 2.04
C GLU A 29 26.42 11.75 2.93
N GLY A 30 25.20 11.19 2.90
CA GLY A 30 24.83 10.03 3.70
C GLY A 30 23.65 9.24 3.10
N ASP A 31 23.36 8.10 3.69
CA ASP A 31 22.20 7.30 3.34
C ASP A 31 20.90 7.98 3.80
N ALA A 32 19.89 8.04 2.92
CA ALA A 32 18.63 8.71 3.21
C ALA A 32 17.90 8.12 4.42
N LEU A 33 17.87 6.78 4.54
CA LEU A 33 17.19 6.12 5.66
C LEU A 33 17.93 6.35 6.99
N GLU A 34 19.26 6.38 6.98
CA GLU A 34 20.05 6.71 8.16
C GLU A 34 19.85 8.16 8.61
N ILE A 35 19.81 9.10 7.65
CA ILE A 35 19.52 10.51 7.91
C ILE A 35 18.13 10.65 8.55
N LEU A 36 17.10 10.08 7.92
CA LEU A 36 15.73 10.11 8.45
C LEU A 36 15.65 9.51 9.87
N LYS A 37 16.36 8.40 10.11
CA LYS A 37 16.45 7.76 11.43
C LYS A 37 17.05 8.68 12.49
N LYS A 38 18.13 9.38 12.17
CA LYS A 38 18.77 10.37 13.04
C LYS A 38 17.80 11.44 13.51
N TYR A 39 16.89 11.87 12.64
CA TYR A 39 15.85 12.87 12.95
C TYR A 39 14.56 12.28 13.52
N GLY A 40 14.59 10.99 13.87
CA GLY A 40 13.55 10.35 14.67
C GLY A 40 12.45 9.66 13.90
N ALA A 41 12.57 9.52 12.56
CA ALA A 41 11.68 8.65 11.81
C ALA A 41 11.78 7.21 12.32
N ASN A 42 10.65 6.53 12.42
CA ASN A 42 10.58 5.18 13.00
C ASN A 42 9.74 4.20 12.19
N SER A 43 9.09 4.68 11.13
CA SER A 43 8.29 3.86 10.21
C SER A 43 8.49 4.32 8.78
N LEU A 44 8.47 3.38 7.85
CA LEU A 44 8.50 3.64 6.42
C LEU A 44 7.12 3.35 5.82
N ARG A 45 6.70 4.08 4.81
CA ARG A 45 5.60 3.67 3.92
C ARG A 45 6.20 3.21 2.61
N ILE A 46 5.81 2.02 2.16
CA ILE A 46 6.34 1.39 0.95
C ILE A 46 5.17 0.93 0.10
N ARG A 47 5.02 1.53 -1.08
CA ARG A 47 3.99 1.18 -2.08
C ARG A 47 4.34 -0.10 -2.80
N LEU A 48 3.31 -0.84 -3.17
CA LEU A 48 3.42 -1.99 -4.05
C LEU A 48 2.38 -1.90 -5.17
N TRP A 49 2.87 -1.95 -6.41
CA TRP A 49 2.09 -2.11 -7.63
C TRP A 49 2.20 -3.54 -8.14
N ASN A 50 1.19 -4.01 -8.86
CA ASN A 50 1.13 -5.41 -9.27
C ASN A 50 2.19 -5.73 -10.34
N ASP A 51 2.12 -5.07 -11.49
CA ASP A 51 3.08 -5.23 -12.59
C ASP A 51 3.36 -3.87 -13.26
N PRO A 52 4.27 -3.05 -12.68
CA PRO A 52 4.55 -1.69 -13.14
C PRO A 52 5.42 -1.62 -14.39
N TYR A 53 5.16 -2.49 -15.35
CA TYR A 53 5.92 -2.58 -16.59
C TYR A 53 4.99 -2.61 -17.79
N SER A 54 5.41 -1.97 -18.91
CA SER A 54 4.75 -2.09 -20.19
C SER A 54 4.95 -3.48 -20.83
N GLU A 55 4.23 -3.76 -21.90
CA GLU A 55 4.32 -5.05 -22.60
C GLU A 55 5.74 -5.36 -23.12
N ASP A 56 6.52 -4.33 -23.47
CA ASP A 56 7.93 -4.44 -23.87
C ASP A 56 8.91 -4.46 -22.67
N GLY A 57 8.40 -4.58 -21.45
CA GLY A 57 9.17 -4.71 -20.20
C GLY A 57 9.79 -3.42 -19.69
N LYS A 58 9.40 -2.25 -20.22
CA LYS A 58 9.88 -0.97 -19.72
C LYS A 58 9.13 -0.55 -18.47
N PRO A 59 9.84 -0.04 -17.45
CA PRO A 59 9.20 0.42 -16.20
C PRO A 59 8.36 1.67 -16.48
N TYR A 60 7.24 1.78 -15.73
CA TYR A 60 6.38 2.97 -15.76
C TYR A 60 6.97 4.18 -15.03
N SER A 61 8.15 4.02 -14.39
CA SER A 61 8.79 5.04 -13.55
C SER A 61 7.97 5.43 -12.31
N ALA A 62 8.21 6.62 -11.76
CA ALA A 62 7.60 7.09 -10.48
C ALA A 62 7.83 6.12 -9.30
N GLY A 63 9.05 5.52 -9.24
CA GLY A 63 9.47 4.54 -8.25
C GLY A 63 9.40 3.10 -8.76
N THR A 64 8.64 2.79 -9.81
CA THR A 64 8.47 1.41 -10.33
C THR A 64 8.30 0.42 -9.17
N ASN A 65 7.30 0.63 -8.35
CA ASN A 65 7.13 0.01 -7.01
C ASN A 65 6.76 -1.47 -7.10
N ASP A 66 7.67 -2.29 -7.60
CA ASP A 66 7.54 -3.73 -7.72
C ASP A 66 7.93 -4.46 -6.41
N PHE A 67 7.70 -5.77 -6.37
CA PHE A 67 8.03 -6.61 -5.22
C PHE A 67 9.53 -6.62 -4.88
N THR A 68 10.41 -6.49 -5.88
CA THR A 68 11.87 -6.47 -5.66
C THR A 68 12.30 -5.22 -4.90
N LYS A 69 11.74 -4.06 -5.28
CA LYS A 69 12.01 -2.79 -4.58
C LYS A 69 11.40 -2.76 -3.18
N LEU A 70 10.19 -3.31 -3.01
CA LEU A 70 9.59 -3.51 -1.69
C LEU A 70 10.53 -4.30 -0.78
N VAL A 71 11.02 -5.46 -1.23
CA VAL A 71 11.94 -6.31 -0.44
C VAL A 71 13.23 -5.57 -0.10
N ALA A 72 13.80 -4.83 -1.06
CA ALA A 72 15.03 -4.05 -0.84
C ALA A 72 14.83 -2.98 0.24
N LEU A 73 13.78 -2.17 0.13
CA LEU A 73 13.45 -1.11 1.10
C LEU A 73 13.09 -1.67 2.49
N ALA A 74 12.26 -2.70 2.55
CA ALA A 74 11.88 -3.34 3.81
C ALA A 74 13.10 -3.96 4.51
N SER A 75 14.01 -4.59 3.75
CA SER A 75 15.25 -5.16 4.29
C SER A 75 16.20 -4.08 4.82
N ALA A 76 16.36 -2.98 4.07
CA ALA A 76 17.18 -1.84 4.52
C ALA A 76 16.56 -1.19 5.78
N GLY A 77 15.26 -0.96 5.78
CA GLY A 77 14.55 -0.42 6.92
C GLY A 77 14.68 -1.31 8.16
N LYS A 78 14.50 -2.62 8.02
CA LYS A 78 14.63 -3.58 9.12
C LYS A 78 16.02 -3.53 9.77
N LYS A 79 17.10 -3.46 8.97
CA LYS A 79 18.49 -3.34 9.49
C LYS A 79 18.68 -2.10 10.33
N LEU A 80 17.98 -1.01 10.03
CA LEU A 80 18.01 0.24 10.77
C LEU A 80 16.95 0.32 11.90
N GLY A 81 16.19 -0.76 12.12
CA GLY A 81 15.17 -0.83 13.16
C GLY A 81 13.92 0.04 12.85
N TYR A 82 13.56 0.18 11.59
CA TYR A 82 12.28 0.71 11.18
C TYR A 82 11.20 -0.38 11.20
N ASN A 83 9.98 0.01 11.56
CA ASN A 83 8.77 -0.68 11.14
C ASN A 83 8.34 -0.16 9.76
N TYR A 84 7.37 -0.81 9.11
CA TYR A 84 6.83 -0.25 7.88
C TYR A 84 5.35 -0.56 7.66
N LEU A 85 4.73 0.32 6.89
CA LEU A 85 3.41 0.20 6.29
C LEU A 85 3.58 -0.27 4.86
N LEU A 86 3.00 -1.42 4.52
CA LEU A 86 2.85 -1.89 3.15
C LEU A 86 1.59 -1.28 2.54
N ASP A 87 1.75 -0.51 1.47
CA ASP A 87 0.64 0.13 0.76
C ASP A 87 0.33 -0.63 -0.53
N LEU A 88 -0.77 -1.37 -0.54
CA LEU A 88 -1.24 -2.17 -1.66
C LEU A 88 -2.17 -1.33 -2.56
N HIS A 89 -1.70 -0.95 -3.73
CA HIS A 89 -2.50 -0.17 -4.69
C HIS A 89 -3.52 -1.01 -5.46
N TYR A 90 -3.28 -2.32 -5.60
CA TYR A 90 -4.06 -3.22 -6.47
C TYR A 90 -4.21 -2.67 -7.89
N SER A 91 -3.14 -2.12 -8.40
CA SER A 91 -3.01 -1.51 -9.72
C SER A 91 -1.57 -1.65 -10.20
N ASP A 92 -1.33 -1.51 -11.50
CA ASP A 92 0.02 -1.53 -12.08
C ASP A 92 0.74 -0.18 -11.97
N PHE A 93 0.02 0.86 -11.58
CA PHE A 93 0.52 2.22 -11.42
C PHE A 93 -0.24 2.92 -10.29
N TRP A 94 -0.19 4.25 -10.24
CA TRP A 94 -0.92 5.03 -9.25
C TRP A 94 -2.41 4.71 -9.26
N ALA A 95 -2.92 4.25 -8.12
CA ALA A 95 -4.33 4.30 -7.78
C ALA A 95 -4.57 5.59 -6.97
N ASP A 96 -5.51 6.42 -7.40
CA ASP A 96 -5.87 7.68 -6.78
C ASP A 96 -7.38 7.96 -6.99
N PRO A 97 -7.95 9.04 -6.42
CA PRO A 97 -9.39 9.29 -6.51
C PRO A 97 -9.95 9.42 -7.94
N GLY A 98 -9.10 9.69 -8.92
CA GLY A 98 -9.47 9.81 -10.34
C GLY A 98 -9.28 8.53 -11.15
N LYS A 99 -8.58 7.53 -10.60
CA LYS A 99 -8.28 6.27 -11.29
C LYS A 99 -8.03 5.13 -10.31
N GLN A 100 -8.88 4.16 -10.33
CA GLN A 100 -8.86 2.97 -9.47
C GLN A 100 -9.05 1.70 -10.31
N PHE A 101 -8.31 1.63 -11.43
CA PHE A 101 -8.42 0.50 -12.33
C PHE A 101 -7.63 -0.70 -11.80
N PRO A 102 -8.17 -1.93 -11.96
CA PRO A 102 -7.43 -3.13 -11.61
C PRO A 102 -6.15 -3.26 -12.47
N PRO A 103 -5.19 -4.10 -12.05
CA PRO A 103 -4.05 -4.45 -12.89
C PRO A 103 -4.49 -4.96 -14.27
N LYS A 104 -3.65 -4.77 -15.28
CA LYS A 104 -3.91 -5.25 -16.66
C LYS A 104 -4.25 -6.74 -16.74
N GLU A 105 -3.63 -7.55 -15.88
CA GLU A 105 -3.91 -8.98 -15.77
C GLU A 105 -5.37 -9.26 -15.34
N TRP A 106 -6.01 -8.33 -14.60
CA TRP A 106 -7.37 -8.46 -14.09
C TRP A 106 -8.40 -7.62 -14.85
N ALA A 107 -8.01 -6.94 -15.92
CA ALA A 107 -8.82 -5.92 -16.61
C ALA A 107 -10.19 -6.40 -17.12
N TYR A 108 -10.32 -7.70 -17.40
CA TYR A 108 -11.55 -8.30 -17.91
C TYR A 108 -12.26 -9.20 -16.88
N ALA A 109 -11.81 -9.18 -15.62
CA ALA A 109 -12.40 -9.98 -14.57
C ALA A 109 -13.76 -9.39 -14.12
N ASP A 110 -14.71 -10.27 -13.83
CA ASP A 110 -15.95 -9.89 -13.16
C ASP A 110 -15.71 -9.61 -11.65
N ALA A 111 -16.74 -9.15 -10.96
CA ALA A 111 -16.63 -8.77 -9.56
C ALA A 111 -16.22 -9.94 -8.65
N ASP A 112 -16.70 -11.15 -8.92
CA ASP A 112 -16.37 -12.33 -8.10
C ASP A 112 -14.90 -12.74 -8.30
N THR A 113 -14.44 -12.68 -9.52
CA THR A 113 -13.04 -12.93 -9.86
C THR A 113 -12.12 -11.84 -9.27
N LEU A 114 -12.51 -10.56 -9.31
CA LEU A 114 -11.75 -9.47 -8.70
C LEU A 114 -11.64 -9.63 -7.18
N GLU A 115 -12.71 -10.01 -6.48
CA GLU A 115 -12.66 -10.32 -5.05
C GLU A 115 -11.62 -11.40 -4.75
N LYS A 116 -11.67 -12.50 -5.51
CA LYS A 116 -10.71 -13.58 -5.38
C LYS A 116 -9.27 -13.14 -5.66
N ASN A 117 -9.06 -12.35 -6.70
CA ASN A 117 -7.74 -11.86 -7.08
C ASN A 117 -7.14 -10.93 -6.00
N VAL A 118 -7.93 -10.05 -5.40
CA VAL A 118 -7.49 -9.21 -4.27
C VAL A 118 -7.04 -10.08 -3.09
N TYR A 119 -7.83 -11.08 -2.73
CA TYR A 119 -7.46 -12.01 -1.66
C TYR A 119 -6.18 -12.77 -1.98
N ASP A 120 -6.12 -13.42 -3.14
CA ASP A 120 -4.99 -14.28 -3.54
C ASP A 120 -3.69 -13.46 -3.66
N TYR A 121 -3.74 -12.28 -4.26
CA TYR A 121 -2.58 -11.40 -4.40
C TYR A 121 -2.07 -10.93 -3.04
N THR A 122 -2.94 -10.44 -2.17
CA THR A 122 -2.57 -10.00 -0.82
C THR A 122 -1.93 -11.14 -0.04
N LYS A 123 -2.54 -12.33 -0.09
CA LYS A 123 -2.02 -13.52 0.56
C LYS A 123 -0.65 -13.93 0.02
N ASP A 124 -0.46 -13.97 -1.30
CA ASP A 124 0.80 -14.34 -1.93
C ASP A 124 1.93 -13.36 -1.56
N VAL A 125 1.66 -12.05 -1.64
CA VAL A 125 2.62 -11.01 -1.23
C VAL A 125 3.05 -11.22 0.22
N LEU A 126 2.11 -11.38 1.15
CA LEU A 126 2.40 -11.54 2.57
C LEU A 126 3.11 -12.87 2.87
N LEU A 127 2.76 -13.96 2.20
CA LEU A 127 3.47 -15.24 2.34
C LEU A 127 4.92 -15.13 1.86
N LYS A 128 5.17 -14.42 0.76
CA LYS A 128 6.54 -14.15 0.28
C LYS A 128 7.33 -13.32 1.29
N LEU A 129 6.74 -12.26 1.83
CA LEU A 129 7.37 -11.43 2.88
C LEU A 129 7.61 -12.22 4.17
N LYS A 130 6.68 -13.09 4.57
CA LYS A 130 6.83 -13.97 5.75
C LYS A 130 8.04 -14.90 5.62
N ARG A 131 8.25 -15.51 4.44
CA ARG A 131 9.42 -16.37 4.18
C ARG A 131 10.74 -15.60 4.26
N LEU A 132 10.73 -14.30 4.01
CA LEU A 132 11.90 -13.43 4.08
C LEU A 132 12.07 -12.79 5.48
N ASP A 133 11.18 -13.07 6.43
CA ASP A 133 11.14 -12.43 7.74
C ASP A 133 10.97 -10.89 7.62
N LEU A 134 10.08 -10.48 6.70
CA LEU A 134 9.80 -9.07 6.37
C LEU A 134 8.31 -8.72 6.45
N LEU A 135 7.55 -9.35 7.35
CA LEU A 135 6.14 -8.96 7.52
C LEU A 135 6.03 -7.49 7.98
N PRO A 136 5.09 -6.71 7.41
CA PRO A 136 4.87 -5.32 7.78
C PRO A 136 4.20 -5.20 9.16
N GLU A 137 4.43 -4.09 9.87
CA GLU A 137 3.63 -3.74 11.07
C GLU A 137 2.19 -3.37 10.70
N MET A 138 2.00 -2.81 9.50
CA MET A 138 0.71 -2.34 9.00
C MET A 138 0.55 -2.61 7.51
N VAL A 139 -0.66 -2.96 7.09
CA VAL A 139 -1.02 -3.13 5.67
C VAL A 139 -2.14 -2.16 5.33
N GLN A 140 -1.91 -1.32 4.33
CA GLN A 140 -2.92 -0.46 3.73
C GLN A 140 -3.59 -1.23 2.59
N VAL A 141 -4.88 -1.47 2.72
CA VAL A 141 -5.69 -2.19 1.74
C VAL A 141 -6.35 -1.19 0.79
N GLY A 142 -5.72 -0.95 -0.34
CA GLY A 142 -6.08 0.09 -1.30
C GLY A 142 -5.49 1.46 -0.95
N ASN A 143 -5.30 2.30 -1.96
CA ASN A 143 -4.81 3.68 -1.82
C ASN A 143 -5.85 4.67 -2.29
N GLU A 144 -6.16 5.70 -1.45
CA GLU A 144 -7.06 6.81 -1.79
C GLU A 144 -8.43 6.34 -2.34
N ILE A 145 -9.04 5.40 -1.63
CA ILE A 145 -10.23 4.66 -2.07
C ILE A 145 -11.56 5.41 -1.86
N THR A 146 -11.53 6.73 -1.74
CA THR A 146 -12.73 7.56 -1.53
C THR A 146 -13.80 7.36 -2.61
N ASN A 147 -13.39 7.13 -3.85
CA ASN A 147 -14.28 6.85 -4.98
C ASN A 147 -14.33 5.34 -5.35
N GLY A 148 -13.88 4.48 -4.41
CA GLY A 148 -13.86 3.03 -4.56
C GLY A 148 -12.53 2.49 -5.07
N LEU A 149 -12.53 1.22 -5.52
CA LEU A 149 -11.38 0.52 -6.10
C LEU A 149 -11.88 -0.52 -7.12
N MET A 150 -10.99 -1.07 -7.96
CA MET A 150 -11.36 -2.07 -8.97
C MET A 150 -12.47 -1.60 -9.94
N TRP A 151 -12.30 -0.40 -10.50
CA TRP A 151 -13.27 0.13 -11.44
C TRP A 151 -13.37 -0.72 -12.71
N PRO A 152 -14.59 -0.83 -13.34
CA PRO A 152 -15.85 -0.13 -12.95
C PRO A 152 -16.64 -0.79 -11.82
N HIS A 153 -16.31 -2.02 -11.40
CA HIS A 153 -17.12 -2.83 -10.50
C HIS A 153 -17.24 -2.28 -9.08
N GLY A 154 -16.20 -1.67 -8.56
CA GLY A 154 -16.14 -1.11 -7.20
C GLY A 154 -16.08 0.42 -7.18
N LYS A 155 -16.86 1.09 -8.05
CA LYS A 155 -17.09 2.54 -7.94
C LYS A 155 -17.96 2.87 -6.75
N TRP A 156 -17.96 4.13 -6.30
CA TRP A 156 -18.71 4.60 -5.14
C TRP A 156 -20.22 4.36 -5.22
N ASP A 157 -20.79 4.27 -6.41
CA ASP A 157 -22.18 3.89 -6.62
C ASP A 157 -22.48 2.39 -6.34
N ASN A 158 -21.44 1.59 -6.07
CA ASN A 158 -21.55 0.18 -5.70
C ASN A 158 -20.71 -0.13 -4.44
N VAL A 159 -21.18 0.38 -3.30
CA VAL A 159 -20.50 0.21 -2.00
C VAL A 159 -20.39 -1.26 -1.58
N ASP A 160 -21.32 -2.11 -1.99
CA ASP A 160 -21.27 -3.54 -1.67
C ASP A 160 -20.05 -4.21 -2.30
N ASN A 161 -19.72 -3.90 -3.56
CA ASN A 161 -18.51 -4.40 -4.18
C ASN A 161 -17.24 -3.79 -3.57
N ILE A 162 -17.26 -2.49 -3.21
CA ILE A 162 -16.13 -1.87 -2.49
C ILE A 162 -15.84 -2.66 -1.20
N ALA A 163 -16.88 -2.90 -0.40
CA ALA A 163 -16.74 -3.63 0.86
C ALA A 163 -16.25 -5.07 0.64
N ARG A 164 -16.74 -5.78 -0.39
CA ARG A 164 -16.30 -7.13 -0.76
C ARG A 164 -14.79 -7.15 -1.09
N PHE A 165 -14.31 -6.25 -1.93
CA PHE A 165 -12.91 -6.20 -2.35
C PHE A 165 -11.98 -5.87 -1.19
N ILE A 166 -12.33 -4.87 -0.38
CA ILE A 166 -11.56 -4.50 0.81
C ILE A 166 -11.54 -5.66 1.81
N SER A 167 -12.70 -6.27 2.08
CA SER A 167 -12.80 -7.41 3.00
C SER A 167 -11.97 -8.61 2.53
N ALA A 168 -11.87 -8.85 1.24
CA ALA A 168 -11.00 -9.89 0.68
C ALA A 168 -9.53 -9.63 1.03
N GLY A 169 -9.05 -8.40 0.87
CA GLY A 169 -7.71 -8.00 1.29
C GLY A 169 -7.50 -8.16 2.80
N ILE A 170 -8.45 -7.69 3.61
CA ILE A 170 -8.39 -7.81 5.08
C ILE A 170 -8.31 -9.26 5.52
N ARG A 171 -9.18 -10.15 4.99
CA ARG A 171 -9.15 -11.58 5.32
C ARG A 171 -7.79 -12.21 5.01
N ALA A 172 -7.17 -11.86 3.89
CA ALA A 172 -5.84 -12.34 3.55
C ALA A 172 -4.75 -11.83 4.53
N VAL A 173 -4.83 -10.57 4.95
CA VAL A 173 -3.93 -10.02 5.98
C VAL A 173 -4.10 -10.78 7.29
N ARG A 174 -5.33 -10.92 7.79
CA ARG A 174 -5.62 -11.61 9.06
C ARG A 174 -5.17 -13.07 9.05
N GLU A 175 -5.26 -13.75 7.91
CA GLU A 175 -4.83 -15.14 7.77
C GLU A 175 -3.29 -15.29 7.83
N VAL A 176 -2.54 -14.44 7.15
CA VAL A 176 -1.09 -14.62 6.98
C VAL A 176 -0.29 -13.88 8.03
N SER A 177 -0.75 -12.68 8.43
CA SER A 177 -0.08 -11.75 9.34
C SER A 177 -1.07 -11.17 10.34
N PRO A 178 -1.60 -11.97 11.27
CA PRO A 178 -2.64 -11.55 12.22
C PRO A 178 -2.20 -10.40 13.14
N ASP A 179 -0.90 -10.23 13.34
CA ASP A 179 -0.33 -9.15 14.15
C ASP A 179 -0.20 -7.82 13.38
N SER A 180 -0.32 -7.83 12.05
CA SER A 180 -0.31 -6.61 11.24
C SER A 180 -1.62 -5.86 11.39
N ARG A 181 -1.54 -4.56 11.66
CA ARG A 181 -2.72 -3.69 11.65
C ARG A 181 -3.16 -3.43 10.20
N VAL A 182 -4.46 -3.35 9.99
CA VAL A 182 -5.04 -3.01 8.69
C VAL A 182 -5.45 -1.55 8.67
N MET A 183 -5.00 -0.83 7.64
CA MET A 183 -5.36 0.57 7.38
C MET A 183 -6.27 0.67 6.16
N LEU A 184 -7.32 1.50 6.25
CA LEU A 184 -8.08 2.00 5.12
C LEU A 184 -7.74 3.47 4.90
N HIS A 185 -7.36 3.86 3.69
CA HIS A 185 -6.83 5.17 3.35
C HIS A 185 -7.75 5.93 2.41
N LEU A 186 -8.21 7.12 2.85
CA LEU A 186 -9.00 8.06 2.06
C LEU A 186 -8.20 9.34 1.80
N ASP A 187 -8.38 9.95 0.62
CA ASP A 187 -7.75 11.23 0.27
C ASP A 187 -8.48 12.47 0.82
N CYS A 188 -9.68 12.28 1.36
CA CYS A 188 -10.58 13.36 1.73
C CYS A 188 -10.52 13.75 3.23
N GLY A 189 -9.39 13.57 3.93
CA GLY A 189 -9.24 13.79 5.37
C GLY A 189 -9.64 15.18 5.87
N GLY A 190 -9.58 16.22 5.02
CA GLY A 190 -10.10 17.55 5.31
C GLY A 190 -11.63 17.68 5.21
N ASN A 191 -12.34 16.69 4.65
CA ASN A 191 -13.80 16.67 4.49
C ASN A 191 -14.42 15.63 5.43
N ASN A 192 -14.63 16.02 6.69
CA ASN A 192 -15.18 15.13 7.72
C ASN A 192 -16.55 14.53 7.33
N ALA A 193 -17.42 15.25 6.64
CA ALA A 193 -18.71 14.75 6.22
C ALA A 193 -18.55 13.59 5.21
N ARG A 194 -17.67 13.75 4.24
CA ARG A 194 -17.37 12.71 3.24
C ARG A 194 -16.71 11.48 3.87
N CYS A 195 -15.75 11.69 4.78
CA CYS A 195 -15.11 10.58 5.49
C CYS A 195 -16.13 9.79 6.31
N ARG A 196 -17.01 10.46 7.05
CA ARG A 196 -18.06 9.79 7.83
C ARG A 196 -19.03 9.02 6.95
N GLU A 197 -19.53 9.64 5.87
CA GLU A 197 -20.40 8.96 4.91
C GLU A 197 -19.75 7.65 4.39
N TRP A 198 -18.47 7.73 4.06
CA TRP A 198 -17.73 6.59 3.53
C TRP A 198 -17.60 5.46 4.57
N PHE A 199 -17.11 5.80 5.77
CA PHE A 199 -16.94 4.79 6.82
C PHE A 199 -18.27 4.27 7.34
N ASP A 200 -19.30 5.09 7.48
CA ASP A 200 -20.64 4.64 7.89
C ASP A 200 -21.24 3.63 6.88
N ALA A 201 -20.96 3.83 5.58
CA ALA A 201 -21.40 2.90 4.54
C ALA A 201 -20.57 1.60 4.55
N TYR A 202 -19.26 1.70 4.80
CA TYR A 202 -18.36 0.55 4.81
C TYR A 202 -18.57 -0.36 6.03
N VAL A 203 -18.64 0.19 7.24
CA VAL A 203 -18.71 -0.63 8.49
C VAL A 203 -19.99 -1.46 8.61
N GLN A 204 -21.02 -1.14 7.82
CA GLN A 204 -22.25 -1.93 7.74
C GLN A 204 -22.10 -3.18 6.86
N ARG A 205 -21.01 -3.31 6.10
CA ARG A 205 -20.86 -4.28 5.01
C ARG A 205 -19.55 -5.06 5.04
N GLY A 206 -18.48 -4.41 5.52
CA GLY A 206 -17.12 -4.91 5.41
C GLY A 206 -16.56 -5.50 6.68
N GLU A 207 -15.40 -6.11 6.57
CA GLU A 207 -14.60 -6.63 7.70
C GLU A 207 -14.00 -5.50 8.53
N ASP A 208 -13.75 -5.77 9.81
CA ASP A 208 -13.12 -4.83 10.73
C ASP A 208 -11.68 -4.49 10.34
N PHE A 209 -11.32 -3.23 10.51
CA PHE A 209 -9.99 -2.68 10.28
C PHE A 209 -9.51 -1.90 11.53
N ASP A 210 -8.21 -1.57 11.59
CA ASP A 210 -7.59 -1.03 12.80
C ASP A 210 -7.29 0.46 12.73
N VAL A 211 -7.07 1.00 11.52
CA VAL A 211 -6.54 2.35 11.32
C VAL A 211 -7.25 3.07 10.18
N ILE A 212 -7.59 4.33 10.41
CA ILE A 212 -8.01 5.28 9.38
C ILE A 212 -6.75 6.06 8.93
N GLY A 213 -6.47 6.03 7.63
CA GLY A 213 -5.36 6.73 6.99
C GLY A 213 -5.82 7.84 6.06
#